data_1efa5d3bd2569b6d371b0301a0ad4518
#
_entry.id   1efa5d3bd2569b6d371b0301a0ad4518
#
_cell.length_a   1.000
_cell.length_b   1.000
_cell.length_c   1.000
_cell.angle_alpha   90.00
_cell.angle_beta   90.00
_cell.angle_gamma   90.00
#
_symmetry.space_group_name_H-M   'P 1'
#
loop_
_entity.id
_entity.type
_entity.pdbx_description
1 polymer ?
#
loop_
_entity_poly.entity_id
_entity_poly.type
_entity_poly.pdbx_seq_one_letter_code
_entity_poly.pdbx_strand_id
1 'polypeptide(L)'
;MDSQDLRTWALYAAVAIVVLAVLLLWVIYRKGRPFTPGDVFRASRWTRGNRVFPTQVAITPTSVIQHTPRWVGTEEESIHIAHVASVKVDTHLLFSDVIIETSGGAEPIVCHGHGKGDAMRMKALIERYQTEQFRASRG
;
A
#
# COMPACT_ATOMS: atom_id res chain seq x y z
N MET A 1 -37.08 36.96 1.69
CA MET A 1 -36.61 35.68 1.11
C MET A 1 -37.77 34.71 1.23
N ASP A 2 -38.41 34.41 0.10
CA ASP A 2 -39.59 33.56 0.11
C ASP A 2 -39.24 32.11 0.43
N SER A 3 -40.18 31.38 1.04
CA SER A 3 -40.01 29.96 1.41
C SER A 3 -39.70 29.07 0.19
N GLN A 4 -40.04 29.51 -0.99
CA GLN A 4 -39.71 28.87 -2.27
C GLN A 4 -38.20 29.02 -2.60
N ASP A 5 -37.63 30.21 -2.40
CA ASP A 5 -36.21 30.46 -2.63
C ASP A 5 -35.32 29.64 -1.69
N LEU A 6 -35.70 29.52 -0.42
CA LEU A 6 -35.00 28.72 0.57
C LEU A 6 -34.97 27.24 0.20
N ARG A 7 -36.06 26.70 -0.35
CA ARG A 7 -36.11 25.30 -0.82
C ARG A 7 -35.27 25.05 -2.05
N THR A 8 -35.22 25.99 -2.98
CA THR A 8 -34.39 25.86 -4.18
C THR A 8 -32.89 25.92 -3.84
N TRP A 9 -32.48 26.84 -2.95
CA TRP A 9 -31.12 26.89 -2.46
C TRP A 9 -30.72 25.64 -1.69
N ALA A 10 -31.59 25.10 -0.86
CA ALA A 10 -31.35 23.84 -0.14
C ALA A 10 -31.18 22.65 -1.09
N LEU A 11 -31.96 22.60 -2.18
CA LEU A 11 -31.83 21.57 -3.21
C LEU A 11 -30.48 21.68 -3.94
N TYR A 12 -30.06 22.88 -4.34
CA TYR A 12 -28.75 23.08 -4.99
C TYR A 12 -27.60 22.71 -4.05
N ALA A 13 -27.67 23.07 -2.77
CA ALA A 13 -26.68 22.70 -1.78
C ALA A 13 -26.61 21.18 -1.59
N ALA A 14 -27.75 20.50 -1.51
CA ALA A 14 -27.79 19.04 -1.39
C ALA A 14 -27.19 18.34 -2.61
N VAL A 15 -27.52 18.80 -3.82
CA VAL A 15 -26.96 18.26 -5.06
C VAL A 15 -25.42 18.48 -5.10
N ALA A 16 -24.94 19.66 -4.73
CA ALA A 16 -23.52 19.97 -4.70
C ALA A 16 -22.77 19.06 -3.71
N ILE A 17 -23.33 18.81 -2.53
CA ILE A 17 -22.77 17.90 -1.51
C ILE A 17 -22.69 16.47 -2.06
N VAL A 18 -23.75 15.98 -2.71
CA VAL A 18 -23.77 14.64 -3.30
C VAL A 18 -22.72 14.50 -4.40
N VAL A 19 -22.61 15.49 -5.29
CA VAL A 19 -21.59 15.49 -6.35
C VAL A 19 -20.18 15.48 -5.76
N LEU A 20 -19.94 16.31 -4.75
CA LEU A 20 -18.65 16.36 -4.06
C LEU A 20 -18.33 15.01 -3.40
N ALA A 21 -19.28 14.38 -2.73
CA ALA A 21 -19.13 13.07 -2.11
C ALA A 21 -18.82 11.98 -3.14
N VAL A 22 -19.51 11.97 -4.29
CA VAL A 22 -19.27 11.02 -5.38
C VAL A 22 -17.86 11.22 -5.98
N LEU A 23 -17.44 12.47 -6.21
CA LEU A 23 -16.10 12.78 -6.68
C LEU A 23 -15.03 12.33 -5.70
N LEU A 24 -15.23 12.57 -4.41
CA LEU A 24 -14.31 12.13 -3.35
C LEU A 24 -14.19 10.60 -3.31
N LEU A 25 -15.33 9.90 -3.34
CA LEU A 25 -15.36 8.43 -3.40
C LEU A 25 -14.67 7.90 -4.67
N TRP A 26 -14.88 8.55 -5.81
CA TRP A 26 -14.24 8.18 -7.07
C TRP A 26 -12.71 8.34 -7.00
N VAL A 27 -12.20 9.46 -6.43
CA VAL A 27 -10.77 9.69 -6.24
C VAL A 27 -10.17 8.64 -5.30
N ILE A 28 -10.85 8.33 -4.18
CA ILE A 28 -10.40 7.30 -3.22
C ILE A 28 -10.37 5.92 -3.91
N TYR A 29 -11.39 5.60 -4.69
CA TYR A 29 -11.47 4.33 -5.41
C TYR A 29 -10.36 4.21 -6.47
N ARG A 30 -10.14 5.28 -7.25
CA ARG A 30 -9.14 5.31 -8.30
C ARG A 30 -7.71 5.21 -7.76
N LYS A 31 -7.38 5.93 -6.68
CA LYS A 31 -6.08 5.86 -6.02
C LYS A 31 -5.84 4.54 -5.30
N GLY A 32 -6.91 3.85 -4.91
CA GLY A 32 -6.83 2.55 -4.26
C GLY A 32 -6.66 1.35 -5.20
N ARG A 33 -6.52 1.54 -6.51
CA ARG A 33 -6.31 0.43 -7.45
C ARG A 33 -4.93 -0.20 -7.25
N PRO A 34 -4.81 -1.54 -7.41
CA PRO A 34 -3.52 -2.20 -7.34
C PRO A 34 -2.60 -1.67 -8.45
N PHE A 35 -1.41 -1.39 -8.05
CA PHE A 35 -0.31 -0.96 -8.92
C PHE A 35 0.40 -2.22 -9.43
N THR A 36 0.66 -2.31 -10.73
CA THR A 36 1.32 -3.47 -11.35
C THR A 36 2.73 -3.08 -11.81
N PRO A 37 3.78 -3.93 -11.71
CA PRO A 37 3.81 -5.37 -11.99
C PRO A 37 4.34 -6.20 -10.81
N GLY A 38 3.91 -7.47 -10.70
CA GLY A 38 4.39 -8.42 -9.71
C GLY A 38 3.30 -8.87 -8.73
N ASP A 39 3.71 -9.61 -7.72
CA ASP A 39 2.81 -9.97 -6.60
C ASP A 39 2.60 -8.76 -5.71
N VAL A 40 1.39 -8.19 -5.74
CA VAL A 40 1.04 -6.99 -4.98
C VAL A 40 0.25 -7.37 -3.73
N PHE A 41 0.79 -6.99 -2.58
CA PHE A 41 0.17 -7.15 -1.27
C PHE A 41 -0.32 -5.81 -0.77
N ARG A 42 -1.58 -5.75 -0.34
CA ARG A 42 -2.20 -4.54 0.16
C ARG A 42 -2.35 -4.60 1.69
N ALA A 43 -1.96 -3.54 2.36
CA ALA A 43 -2.22 -3.39 3.79
C ALA A 43 -3.73 -3.31 4.08
N SER A 44 -4.13 -3.77 5.26
CA SER A 44 -5.52 -3.70 5.70
C SER A 44 -5.92 -2.26 6.02
N ARG A 45 -7.11 -1.85 5.58
CA ARG A 45 -7.68 -0.52 5.90
C ARG A 45 -8.03 -0.35 7.39
N TRP A 46 -8.05 -1.43 8.16
CA TRP A 46 -8.32 -1.40 9.61
C TRP A 46 -7.11 -1.00 10.44
N THR A 47 -5.92 -0.91 9.82
CA THR A 47 -4.70 -0.51 10.52
C THR A 47 -4.48 1.00 10.48
N ARG A 48 -3.81 1.51 11.52
CA ARG A 48 -3.51 2.95 11.66
C ARG A 48 -2.61 3.40 10.50
N GLY A 49 -3.01 4.49 9.82
CA GLY A 49 -2.30 5.00 8.64
C GLY A 49 -2.83 4.50 7.30
N ASN A 50 -3.52 3.34 7.26
CA ASN A 50 -4.01 2.71 6.03
C ASN A 50 -5.51 2.90 5.76
N ARG A 51 -6.20 3.72 6.54
CA ARG A 51 -7.67 3.85 6.49
C ARG A 51 -8.20 4.35 5.15
N VAL A 52 -7.58 5.37 4.59
CA VAL A 52 -8.04 6.00 3.34
C VAL A 52 -7.27 5.44 2.15
N PHE A 53 -5.95 5.45 2.23
CA PHE A 53 -5.05 4.98 1.18
C PHE A 53 -4.14 3.89 1.74
N PRO A 54 -4.52 2.60 1.61
CA PRO A 54 -3.69 1.51 2.12
C PRO A 54 -2.38 1.43 1.34
N THR A 55 -1.30 1.25 2.07
CA THR A 55 0.03 0.97 1.53
C THR A 55 -0.01 -0.33 0.74
N GLN A 56 0.68 -0.35 -0.38
CA GLN A 56 0.82 -1.52 -1.24
C GLN A 56 2.29 -1.90 -1.35
N VAL A 57 2.57 -3.18 -1.34
CA VAL A 57 3.92 -3.72 -1.52
C VAL A 57 3.91 -4.63 -2.73
N ALA A 58 4.69 -4.28 -3.74
CA ALA A 58 4.90 -5.11 -4.92
C ALA A 58 6.24 -5.84 -4.77
N ILE A 59 6.21 -7.16 -4.93
CA ILE A 59 7.41 -8.00 -4.91
C ILE A 59 7.65 -8.53 -6.31
N THR A 60 8.78 -8.16 -6.88
CA THR A 60 9.23 -8.60 -8.20
C THR A 60 10.49 -9.47 -8.06
N PRO A 61 10.90 -10.20 -9.09
CA PRO A 61 12.16 -10.96 -9.05
C PRO A 61 13.42 -10.10 -8.79
N THR A 62 13.34 -8.80 -9.03
CA THR A 62 14.50 -7.89 -8.91
C THR A 62 14.40 -6.93 -7.74
N SER A 63 13.18 -6.57 -7.29
CA SER A 63 13.00 -5.53 -6.29
C SER A 63 11.73 -5.73 -5.44
N VAL A 64 11.77 -5.18 -4.24
CA VAL A 64 10.60 -4.94 -3.39
C VAL A 64 10.27 -3.47 -3.46
N ILE A 65 9.04 -3.12 -3.79
CA ILE A 65 8.58 -1.75 -3.98
C ILE A 65 7.42 -1.50 -3.02
N GLN A 66 7.59 -0.57 -2.10
CA GLN A 66 6.51 -0.08 -1.24
C GLN A 66 5.94 1.19 -1.84
N HIS A 67 4.64 1.18 -2.07
CA HIS A 67 3.89 2.30 -2.63
C HIS A 67 2.86 2.78 -1.60
N THR A 68 3.07 4.00 -1.11
CA THR A 68 2.20 4.65 -0.12
C THR A 68 1.49 5.83 -0.78
N PRO A 69 0.20 5.66 -1.18
CA PRO A 69 -0.56 6.77 -1.73
C PRO A 69 -0.84 7.81 -0.64
N ARG A 70 -0.65 9.10 -0.96
CA ARG A 70 -0.98 10.24 -0.09
C ARG A 70 -2.08 11.09 -0.73
N TRP A 71 -2.69 12.01 0.02
CA TRP A 71 -3.67 12.97 -0.52
C TRP A 71 -3.09 13.76 -1.70
N VAL A 72 -1.85 14.20 -1.55
CA VAL A 72 -1.09 14.87 -2.59
C VAL A 72 0.15 14.03 -2.90
N GLY A 73 0.19 13.48 -4.12
CA GLY A 73 1.31 12.63 -4.56
C GLY A 73 1.27 11.20 -4.06
N THR A 74 2.39 10.54 -4.19
CA THR A 74 2.66 9.16 -3.77
C THR A 74 4.09 9.10 -3.28
N GLU A 75 4.33 8.28 -2.27
CA GLU A 75 5.67 7.94 -1.79
C GLU A 75 5.98 6.52 -2.23
N GLU A 76 7.12 6.33 -2.85
CA GLU A 76 7.57 5.04 -3.33
C GLU A 76 8.98 4.77 -2.82
N GLU A 77 9.14 3.66 -2.13
CA GLU A 77 10.42 3.16 -1.67
C GLU A 77 10.69 1.82 -2.35
N SER A 78 11.89 1.64 -2.86
CA SER A 78 12.28 0.38 -3.50
C SER A 78 13.63 -0.11 -3.03
N ILE A 79 13.71 -1.43 -2.79
CA ILE A 79 14.94 -2.12 -2.45
C ILE A 79 15.17 -3.23 -3.46
N HIS A 80 16.37 -3.29 -4.04
CA HIS A 80 16.76 -4.40 -4.90
C HIS A 80 16.89 -5.68 -4.07
N ILE A 81 16.37 -6.82 -4.57
CA ILE A 81 16.35 -8.10 -3.84
C ILE A 81 17.75 -8.52 -3.37
N ALA A 82 18.79 -8.25 -4.15
CA ALA A 82 20.18 -8.54 -3.77
C ALA A 82 20.68 -7.74 -2.56
N HIS A 83 20.04 -6.61 -2.26
CA HIS A 83 20.39 -5.76 -1.11
C HIS A 83 19.52 -6.02 0.13
N VAL A 84 18.57 -6.95 0.07
CA VAL A 84 17.81 -7.37 1.24
C VAL A 84 18.69 -8.23 2.13
N ALA A 85 18.94 -7.76 3.36
CA ALA A 85 19.74 -8.49 4.35
C ALA A 85 18.91 -9.49 5.15
N SER A 86 17.73 -9.07 5.61
CA SER A 86 16.80 -9.92 6.33
C SER A 86 15.34 -9.49 6.15
N VAL A 87 14.43 -10.43 6.33
CA VAL A 87 12.98 -10.18 6.36
C VAL A 87 12.43 -10.70 7.67
N LYS A 88 11.95 -9.78 8.51
CA LYS A 88 11.29 -10.10 9.78
C LYS A 88 9.78 -9.92 9.64
N VAL A 89 9.02 -10.79 10.26
CA VAL A 89 7.57 -10.70 10.34
C VAL A 89 7.18 -10.60 11.81
N ASP A 90 6.69 -9.42 12.20
CA ASP A 90 6.12 -9.19 13.52
C ASP A 90 4.61 -9.43 13.49
N THR A 91 4.19 -10.50 14.16
CA THR A 91 2.79 -10.91 14.17
C THR A 91 2.09 -10.36 15.42
N HIS A 92 1.10 -9.50 15.17
CA HIS A 92 0.19 -9.00 16.19
C HIS A 92 -1.11 -9.83 16.24
N LEU A 93 -2.07 -9.41 17.03
CA LEU A 93 -3.31 -10.17 17.26
C LEU A 93 -4.08 -10.45 15.93
N LEU A 94 -4.26 -9.42 15.09
CA LEU A 94 -5.04 -9.49 13.85
C LEU A 94 -4.21 -9.32 12.58
N PHE A 95 -3.13 -8.56 12.66
CA PHE A 95 -2.28 -8.18 11.52
C PHE A 95 -0.82 -8.48 11.82
N SER A 96 0.00 -8.38 10.79
CA SER A 96 1.45 -8.53 10.88
C SER A 96 2.13 -7.37 10.18
N ASP A 97 3.28 -6.98 10.69
CA ASP A 97 4.18 -6.03 10.06
C ASP A 97 5.35 -6.80 9.45
N VAL A 98 5.74 -6.41 8.24
CA VAL A 98 6.90 -6.99 7.55
C VAL A 98 8.00 -5.95 7.53
N ILE A 99 9.14 -6.27 8.14
CA ILE A 99 10.32 -5.41 8.22
C ILE A 99 11.37 -5.98 7.29
N ILE A 100 11.78 -5.19 6.30
CA ILE A 100 12.79 -5.59 5.30
C ILE A 100 14.05 -4.77 5.56
N GLU A 101 15.06 -5.43 6.09
CA GLU A 101 16.36 -4.81 6.39
C GLU A 101 17.27 -4.86 5.15
N THR A 102 18.08 -3.80 4.96
CA THR A 102 18.99 -3.69 3.83
C THR A 102 20.44 -3.93 4.26
N SER A 103 21.24 -4.51 3.39
CA SER A 103 22.68 -4.72 3.60
C SER A 103 23.52 -3.47 3.41
N GLY A 104 22.95 -2.40 2.85
CA GLY A 104 23.68 -1.17 2.50
C GLY A 104 23.60 -0.04 3.52
N GLY A 105 23.04 -0.28 4.73
CA GLY A 105 22.88 0.75 5.76
C GLY A 105 21.78 1.78 5.48
N ALA A 106 20.96 1.56 4.46
CA ALA A 106 19.73 2.32 4.25
C ALA A 106 18.67 1.96 5.32
N GLU A 107 17.74 2.85 5.56
CA GLU A 107 16.65 2.58 6.50
C GLU A 107 15.84 1.35 6.07
N PRO A 108 15.38 0.52 7.03
CA PRO A 108 14.55 -0.64 6.70
C PRO A 108 13.19 -0.21 6.18
N ILE A 109 12.66 -0.91 5.18
CA ILE A 109 11.26 -0.75 4.77
C ILE A 109 10.37 -1.47 5.77
N VAL A 110 9.43 -0.75 6.36
CA VAL A 110 8.45 -1.30 7.30
C VAL A 110 7.06 -1.28 6.66
N CYS A 111 6.55 -2.47 6.35
CA CYS A 111 5.25 -2.67 5.74
C CYS A 111 4.23 -2.99 6.84
N HIS A 112 3.49 -1.97 7.29
CA HIS A 112 2.54 -2.11 8.39
C HIS A 112 1.19 -2.68 7.95
N GLY A 113 0.62 -3.53 8.80
CA GLY A 113 -0.79 -3.88 8.77
C GLY A 113 -1.20 -4.84 7.66
N HIS A 114 -0.35 -5.77 7.29
CA HIS A 114 -0.70 -6.85 6.37
C HIS A 114 -1.41 -8.00 7.07
N GLY A 115 -2.23 -8.77 6.33
CA GLY A 115 -2.77 -10.02 6.84
C GLY A 115 -1.63 -11.01 7.16
N LYS A 116 -1.81 -11.87 8.18
CA LYS A 116 -0.78 -12.84 8.58
C LYS A 116 -0.34 -13.75 7.42
N GLY A 117 -1.31 -14.21 6.62
CA GLY A 117 -1.03 -15.01 5.43
C GLY A 117 -0.24 -14.25 4.38
N ASP A 118 -0.58 -12.99 4.13
CA ASP A 118 0.11 -12.14 3.17
C ASP A 118 1.54 -11.84 3.62
N ALA A 119 1.75 -11.52 4.91
CA ALA A 119 3.07 -11.29 5.47
C ALA A 119 4.01 -12.50 5.29
N MET A 120 3.50 -13.70 5.54
CA MET A 120 4.26 -14.95 5.33
C MET A 120 4.56 -15.20 3.85
N ARG A 121 3.60 -14.91 2.96
CA ARG A 121 3.82 -15.02 1.51
C ARG A 121 4.84 -14.00 1.00
N MET A 122 4.80 -12.76 1.49
CA MET A 122 5.78 -11.73 1.16
C MET A 122 7.20 -12.21 1.53
N LYS A 123 7.38 -12.71 2.76
CA LYS A 123 8.65 -13.27 3.19
C LYS A 123 9.11 -14.42 2.30
N ALA A 124 8.25 -15.39 2.05
CA ALA A 124 8.58 -16.56 1.21
C ALA A 124 8.97 -16.17 -0.22
N LEU A 125 8.28 -15.18 -0.82
CA LEU A 125 8.60 -14.69 -2.16
C LEU A 125 9.95 -13.99 -2.21
N ILE A 126 10.27 -13.15 -1.24
CA ILE A 126 11.56 -12.46 -1.17
C ILE A 126 12.69 -13.48 -1.04
N GLU A 127 12.58 -14.42 -0.11
CA GLU A 127 13.59 -15.47 0.10
C GLU A 127 13.77 -16.36 -1.14
N ARG A 128 12.67 -16.67 -1.85
CA ARG A 128 12.71 -17.40 -3.10
C ARG A 128 13.48 -16.63 -4.17
N TYR A 129 13.16 -15.37 -4.40
CA TYR A 129 13.82 -14.54 -5.42
C TYR A 129 15.29 -14.29 -5.08
N GLN A 130 15.65 -14.14 -3.79
CA GLN A 130 17.06 -14.09 -3.38
C GLN A 130 17.79 -15.38 -3.75
N THR A 131 17.20 -16.53 -3.51
CA THR A 131 17.78 -17.83 -3.85
C THR A 131 17.94 -17.99 -5.36
N GLU A 132 16.96 -17.57 -6.15
CA GLU A 132 17.01 -17.61 -7.61
C GLU A 132 18.12 -16.71 -8.16
N GLN A 133 18.25 -15.49 -7.66
CA GLN A 133 19.34 -14.57 -8.04
C GLN A 133 20.70 -15.10 -7.65
N PHE A 134 20.84 -15.66 -6.46
CA PHE A 134 22.10 -16.24 -6.01
C PHE A 134 22.53 -17.44 -6.88
N ARG A 135 21.60 -18.26 -7.32
CA ARG A 135 21.87 -19.35 -8.26
C ARG A 135 22.27 -18.83 -9.64
N ALA A 136 21.59 -17.81 -10.15
CA ALA A 136 21.90 -17.20 -11.44
C ALA A 136 23.27 -16.52 -11.47
N SER A 137 23.75 -15.98 -10.34
CA SER A 137 25.06 -15.34 -10.25
C SER A 137 26.24 -16.33 -10.16
N ARG A 138 25.96 -17.60 -9.90
CA ARG A 138 26.97 -18.68 -9.79
C ARG A 138 27.09 -19.56 -11.04
N GLY A 139 26.15 -19.45 -11.94
CA GLY A 139 26.16 -20.17 -13.22
C GLY A 139 26.74 -19.31 -14.33
#